data_aca8cf0970e417be59bc7c37b3e08036
#
_entry.id   aca8cf0970e417be59bc7c37b3e08036
#
_cell.length_a   1.000
_cell.length_b   1.000
_cell.length_c   1.000
_cell.angle_alpha   90.00
_cell.angle_beta   90.00
_cell.angle_gamma   90.00
#
_symmetry.space_group_name_H-M   'P 1'
#
loop_
_entity.id
_entity.type
_entity.pdbx_description
1 polymer ?
#
loop_
_entity_poly.entity_id
_entity_poly.type
_entity_poly.pdbx_seq_one_letter_code
_entity_poly.pdbx_strand_id
1 'polypeptide(L)'
;MTQKYVNIMVAVDGSHESELAFEKGVNVALRNGSRLTIAHVIDTRALQSVSTFDADVYEDLQEDAKKLTAELKEKAQKSGIKYVDIVIEMGNPKTLLATDIPEEHKVDLIMVGATGLNAFERLLVGSSSEYILRHAKVDLLVV
;
A
#
# COMPACT_ATOMS: atom_id res chain seq x y z
N MET A 1 -23.56 17.30 -5.51
CA MET A 1 -22.60 17.29 -4.43
C MET A 1 -21.39 16.45 -4.80
N THR A 2 -20.21 16.99 -4.62
CA THR A 2 -18.99 16.29 -4.99
C THR A 2 -18.55 15.39 -3.83
N GLN A 3 -18.39 14.11 -4.12
CA GLN A 3 -17.85 13.19 -3.13
C GLN A 3 -16.34 13.42 -2.99
N LYS A 4 -15.89 13.52 -1.77
CA LYS A 4 -14.47 13.67 -1.46
C LYS A 4 -13.99 12.48 -0.65
N TYR A 5 -12.77 12.07 -0.94
CA TYR A 5 -12.11 11.07 -0.11
C TYR A 5 -11.49 11.73 1.13
N VAL A 6 -11.67 11.12 2.25
CA VAL A 6 -11.17 11.61 3.54
C VAL A 6 -9.82 11.00 3.86
N ASN A 7 -9.68 9.69 3.69
CA ASN A 7 -8.44 8.98 3.97
C ASN A 7 -8.12 8.00 2.83
N ILE A 8 -7.06 8.29 2.11
CA ILE A 8 -6.60 7.47 0.99
C ILE A 8 -5.47 6.58 1.47
N MET A 9 -5.59 5.27 1.25
CA MET A 9 -4.52 4.32 1.54
C MET A 9 -3.81 3.94 0.25
N VAL A 10 -2.49 4.04 0.25
CA VAL A 10 -1.66 3.53 -0.84
C VAL A 10 -0.87 2.34 -0.31
N ALA A 11 -1.00 1.20 -0.96
CA ALA A 11 -0.20 0.02 -0.64
C ALA A 11 1.13 0.10 -1.36
N VAL A 12 2.23 -0.02 -0.62
CA VAL A 12 3.57 0.11 -1.18
C VAL A 12 4.42 -1.12 -0.83
N ASP A 13 5.22 -1.56 -1.78
CA ASP A 13 6.11 -2.71 -1.60
C ASP A 13 7.51 -2.47 -2.16
N GLY A 14 7.83 -1.22 -2.51
CA GLY A 14 9.11 -0.87 -3.10
C GLY A 14 9.21 -1.07 -4.60
N SER A 15 8.20 -1.67 -5.22
CA SER A 15 8.19 -1.85 -6.68
C SER A 15 7.93 -0.54 -7.40
N HIS A 16 8.29 -0.50 -8.67
CA HIS A 16 8.02 0.66 -9.52
C HIS A 16 6.52 0.95 -9.61
N GLU A 17 5.70 -0.08 -9.70
CA GLU A 17 4.25 0.08 -9.80
C GLU A 17 3.64 0.65 -8.54
N SER A 18 4.13 0.25 -7.36
CA SER A 18 3.67 0.84 -6.12
C SER A 18 4.13 2.29 -5.99
N GLU A 19 5.28 2.61 -6.55
CA GLU A 19 5.78 3.98 -6.58
C GLU A 19 4.88 4.88 -7.44
N LEU A 20 4.44 4.39 -8.59
CA LEU A 20 3.48 5.09 -9.44
C LEU A 20 2.15 5.27 -8.71
N ALA A 21 1.70 4.24 -8.00
CA ALA A 21 0.49 4.32 -7.20
C ALA A 21 0.62 5.36 -6.09
N PHE A 22 1.78 5.43 -5.46
CA PHE A 22 2.06 6.42 -4.44
C PHE A 22 2.00 7.84 -5.00
N GLU A 23 2.63 8.08 -6.14
CA GLU A 23 2.61 9.40 -6.77
C GLU A 23 1.19 9.81 -7.14
N LYS A 24 0.42 8.90 -7.69
CA LYS A 24 -0.98 9.15 -7.99
C LYS A 24 -1.78 9.43 -6.71
N GLY A 25 -1.51 8.66 -5.67
CA GLY A 25 -2.16 8.84 -4.37
C GLY A 25 -1.91 10.22 -3.78
N VAL A 26 -0.68 10.70 -3.87
CA VAL A 26 -0.35 12.06 -3.43
C VAL A 26 -1.18 13.08 -4.19
N ASN A 27 -1.25 12.96 -5.51
CA ASN A 27 -2.01 13.89 -6.34
C ASN A 27 -3.51 13.86 -6.01
N VAL A 28 -4.08 12.68 -5.84
CA VAL A 28 -5.49 12.55 -5.49
C VAL A 28 -5.76 13.11 -4.10
N ALA A 29 -4.87 12.84 -3.14
CA ALA A 29 -5.00 13.36 -1.79
C ALA A 29 -4.95 14.89 -1.77
N LEU A 30 -4.04 15.49 -2.53
CA LEU A 30 -3.95 16.94 -2.62
C LEU A 30 -5.22 17.56 -3.18
N ARG A 31 -5.78 16.95 -4.22
CA ARG A 31 -7.02 17.46 -4.83
C ARG A 31 -8.22 17.37 -3.90
N ASN A 32 -8.23 16.37 -3.04
CA ASN A 32 -9.36 16.13 -2.13
C ASN A 32 -9.15 16.72 -0.74
N GLY A 33 -7.94 17.17 -0.43
CA GLY A 33 -7.61 17.55 0.94
C GLY A 33 -7.63 16.37 1.89
N SER A 34 -7.28 15.18 1.38
CA SER A 34 -7.37 13.92 2.13
C SER A 34 -6.15 13.69 3.01
N ARG A 35 -6.34 12.86 4.03
CA ARG A 35 -5.23 12.20 4.72
C ARG A 35 -4.67 11.13 3.78
N LEU A 36 -3.40 10.83 3.95
CA LEU A 36 -2.75 9.75 3.21
C LEU A 36 -2.22 8.72 4.19
N THR A 37 -2.61 7.48 4.00
CA THR A 37 -2.10 6.34 4.76
C THR A 37 -1.20 5.51 3.86
N ILE A 38 0.06 5.41 4.22
CA ILE A 38 1.04 4.60 3.49
C ILE A 38 1.08 3.24 4.17
N ALA A 39 0.62 2.20 3.49
CA ALA A 39 0.53 0.86 4.05
C ALA A 39 1.55 -0.07 3.40
N HIS A 40 2.29 -0.78 4.22
CA HIS A 40 3.22 -1.81 3.78
C HIS A 40 2.98 -3.06 4.61
N VAL A 41 2.75 -4.18 3.93
CA VAL A 41 2.57 -5.46 4.58
C VAL A 41 3.79 -6.33 4.32
N ILE A 42 4.42 -6.79 5.39
CA ILE A 42 5.51 -7.77 5.30
C ILE A 42 4.85 -9.13 5.16
N ASP A 43 5.01 -9.74 3.98
CA ASP A 43 4.36 -11.01 3.66
C ASP A 43 5.06 -12.15 4.38
N THR A 44 4.41 -12.67 5.42
CA THR A 44 4.98 -13.76 6.22
C THR A 44 5.08 -15.06 5.45
N ARG A 45 4.35 -15.22 4.35
CA ARG A 45 4.46 -16.42 3.50
C ARG A 45 5.85 -16.54 2.89
N ALA A 46 6.50 -15.42 2.62
CA ALA A 46 7.87 -15.42 2.10
C ALA A 46 8.87 -15.97 3.12
N LEU A 47 8.56 -15.85 4.41
CA LEU A 47 9.41 -16.37 5.48
C LEU A 47 9.22 -17.86 5.70
N GLN A 48 8.10 -18.41 5.31
CA GLN A 48 7.80 -19.84 5.47
C GLN A 48 8.64 -20.72 4.56
N SER A 49 9.17 -20.18 3.48
CA SER A 49 10.03 -20.91 2.56
C SER A 49 11.48 -21.01 3.06
N VAL A 50 11.81 -20.31 4.13
CA VAL A 50 13.15 -20.35 4.74
C VAL A 50 13.16 -21.49 5.76
N SER A 51 14.09 -22.44 5.59
CA SER A 51 14.13 -23.66 6.40
C SER A 51 14.48 -23.38 7.86
N THR A 52 15.09 -22.25 8.18
CA THR A 52 15.35 -21.83 9.54
C THR A 52 14.88 -20.40 9.71
N PHE A 53 14.07 -20.18 10.74
CA PHE A 53 13.68 -18.82 11.09
C PHE A 53 14.91 -18.07 11.60
N ASP A 54 15.29 -17.03 10.87
CA ASP A 54 16.42 -16.20 11.25
C ASP A 54 15.89 -14.86 11.74
N ALA A 55 16.12 -14.54 12.99
CA ALA A 55 15.70 -13.29 13.59
C ALA A 55 16.32 -12.09 12.89
N ASP A 56 17.52 -12.23 12.33
CA ASP A 56 18.20 -11.16 11.62
C ASP A 56 17.48 -10.83 10.31
N VAL A 57 17.00 -11.85 9.60
CA VAL A 57 16.21 -11.63 8.36
C VAL A 57 14.93 -10.88 8.68
N TYR A 58 14.29 -11.23 9.77
CA TYR A 58 13.07 -10.60 10.23
C TYR A 58 13.29 -9.12 10.56
N GLU A 59 14.36 -8.84 11.31
CA GLU A 59 14.72 -7.46 11.64
C GLU A 59 15.06 -6.65 10.40
N ASP A 60 15.75 -7.24 9.44
CA ASP A 60 16.10 -6.58 8.20
C ASP A 60 14.86 -6.20 7.40
N LEU A 61 13.87 -7.08 7.34
CA LEU A 61 12.60 -6.79 6.65
C LEU A 61 11.85 -5.64 7.31
N GLN A 62 11.86 -5.60 8.64
CA GLN A 62 11.23 -4.51 9.37
C GLN A 62 11.96 -3.19 9.15
N GLU A 63 13.28 -3.21 9.17
CA GLU A 63 14.10 -2.02 8.94
C GLU A 63 13.88 -1.48 7.52
N ASP A 64 13.86 -2.37 6.54
CA ASP A 64 13.61 -2.00 5.15
C ASP A 64 12.21 -1.38 4.99
N ALA A 65 11.22 -1.95 5.66
CA ALA A 65 9.86 -1.42 5.63
C ALA A 65 9.78 -0.03 6.24
N LYS A 66 10.44 0.18 7.37
CA LYS A 66 10.49 1.49 8.02
C LYS A 66 11.17 2.53 7.15
N LYS A 67 12.27 2.16 6.52
CA LYS A 67 13.01 3.05 5.64
C LYS A 67 12.19 3.44 4.42
N LEU A 68 11.59 2.47 3.77
CA LEU A 68 10.75 2.70 2.59
C LEU A 68 9.60 3.66 2.93
N THR A 69 8.86 3.35 3.97
CA THR A 69 7.69 4.14 4.33
C THR A 69 8.06 5.53 4.84
N ALA A 70 9.17 5.67 5.56
CA ALA A 70 9.64 6.98 6.03
C ALA A 70 10.03 7.89 4.87
N GLU A 71 10.71 7.35 3.86
CA GLU A 71 11.08 8.10 2.66
C GLU A 71 9.83 8.59 1.91
N LEU A 72 8.84 7.72 1.78
CA LEU A 72 7.60 8.08 1.10
C LEU A 72 6.79 9.10 1.89
N LYS A 73 6.77 8.97 3.21
CA LYS A 73 6.10 9.95 4.07
C LYS A 73 6.72 11.33 3.90
N GLU A 74 8.04 11.41 3.88
CA GLU A 74 8.74 12.67 3.68
C GLU A 74 8.38 13.29 2.34
N LYS A 75 8.35 12.49 1.27
CA LYS A 75 7.95 12.97 -0.05
C LYS A 75 6.52 13.50 -0.05
N ALA A 76 5.62 12.80 0.60
CA ALA A 76 4.22 13.22 0.67
C ALA A 76 4.07 14.55 1.43
N GLN A 77 4.78 14.68 2.54
CA GLN A 77 4.75 15.91 3.33
C GLN A 77 5.33 17.10 2.56
N LYS A 78 6.43 16.89 1.85
CA LYS A 78 7.02 17.93 1.01
C LYS A 78 6.10 18.35 -0.13
N SER A 79 5.24 17.45 -0.59
CA SER A 79 4.26 17.76 -1.63
C SER A 79 3.06 18.55 -1.11
N GLY A 80 2.92 18.69 0.21
CA GLY A 80 1.87 19.50 0.81
C GLY A 80 0.76 18.77 1.53
N ILE A 81 0.88 17.45 1.70
CA ILE A 81 -0.12 16.69 2.45
C ILE A 81 0.09 16.92 3.94
N LYS A 82 -0.96 17.33 4.64
CA LYS A 82 -0.87 17.68 6.07
C LYS A 82 -0.78 16.47 6.98
N TYR A 83 -1.54 15.42 6.68
CA TYR A 83 -1.64 14.26 7.55
C TYR A 83 -1.23 13.02 6.77
N VAL A 84 -0.09 12.48 7.12
CA VAL A 84 0.44 11.25 6.51
C VAL A 84 0.72 10.25 7.62
N ASP A 85 0.04 9.11 7.56
CA ASP A 85 0.23 8.03 8.50
C ASP A 85 0.95 6.86 7.82
N ILE A 86 1.71 6.13 8.60
CA ILE A 86 2.39 4.91 8.14
C ILE A 86 1.79 3.73 8.88
N VAL A 87 1.44 2.68 8.13
CA VAL A 87 0.99 1.40 8.69
C VAL A 87 1.89 0.30 8.16
N ILE A 88 2.58 -0.37 9.06
CA ILE A 88 3.41 -1.53 8.73
C ILE A 88 2.86 -2.71 9.50
N GLU A 89 2.39 -3.72 8.79
CA GLU A 89 1.87 -4.93 9.41
C GLU A 89 2.49 -6.16 8.79
N MET A 90 2.37 -7.26 9.51
CA MET A 90 2.89 -8.55 9.07
C MET A 90 1.74 -9.52 8.90
N GLY A 91 1.77 -10.28 7.84
CA GLY A 91 0.74 -11.24 7.59
C GLY A 91 0.47 -11.44 6.11
N ASN A 92 -0.78 -11.75 5.81
CA ASN A 92 -1.22 -11.93 4.43
C ASN A 92 -1.63 -10.57 3.85
N PRO A 93 -0.90 -10.07 2.83
CA PRO A 93 -1.20 -8.76 2.27
C PRO A 93 -2.61 -8.69 1.66
N LYS A 94 -3.14 -9.80 1.20
CA LYS A 94 -4.47 -9.80 0.57
C LYS A 94 -5.56 -9.35 1.55
N THR A 95 -5.66 -10.02 2.69
CA THR A 95 -6.69 -9.71 3.67
C THR A 95 -6.39 -8.41 4.40
N LEU A 96 -5.13 -8.15 4.72
CA LEU A 96 -4.76 -6.93 5.42
C LEU A 96 -5.06 -5.69 4.58
N LEU A 97 -4.73 -5.71 3.30
CA LEU A 97 -4.91 -4.54 2.43
C LEU A 97 -6.36 -4.39 1.95
N ALA A 98 -7.09 -5.48 1.79
CA ALA A 98 -8.47 -5.42 1.30
C ALA A 98 -9.45 -4.96 2.37
N THR A 99 -9.30 -5.47 3.58
CA THR A 99 -10.31 -5.27 4.62
C THR A 99 -9.76 -4.77 5.95
N ASP A 100 -8.73 -5.41 6.49
CA ASP A 100 -8.33 -5.18 7.88
C ASP A 100 -7.80 -3.78 8.12
N ILE A 101 -6.81 -3.35 7.34
CA ILE A 101 -6.25 -2.01 7.50
C ILE A 101 -7.25 -0.93 7.11
N PRO A 102 -7.97 -1.05 5.99
CA PRO A 102 -8.97 -0.05 5.64
C PRO A 102 -10.06 0.14 6.70
N GLU A 103 -10.53 -0.94 7.30
CA GLU A 103 -11.54 -0.84 8.35
C GLU A 103 -10.99 -0.18 9.61
N GLU A 104 -9.80 -0.60 10.05
CA GLU A 104 -9.17 -0.08 11.24
C GLU A 104 -8.85 1.41 11.13
N HIS A 105 -8.39 1.85 9.98
CA HIS A 105 -7.97 3.23 9.75
C HIS A 105 -9.00 4.10 9.04
N LYS A 106 -10.17 3.58 8.82
CA LYS A 106 -11.28 4.31 8.16
C LYS A 106 -10.89 4.86 6.79
N VAL A 107 -10.27 4.00 6.02
CA VAL A 107 -9.88 4.31 4.63
C VAL A 107 -11.11 4.26 3.74
N ASP A 108 -11.25 5.24 2.85
CA ASP A 108 -12.37 5.28 1.90
C ASP A 108 -11.93 5.17 0.43
N LEU A 109 -10.63 5.17 0.19
CA LEU A 109 -10.09 4.85 -1.13
C LEU A 109 -8.79 4.05 -0.95
N ILE A 110 -8.70 2.91 -1.62
CA ILE A 110 -7.49 2.09 -1.66
C ILE A 110 -6.83 2.30 -3.03
N MET A 111 -5.55 2.58 -3.03
CA MET A 111 -4.77 2.69 -4.27
C MET A 111 -3.67 1.66 -4.27
N VAL A 112 -3.59 0.91 -5.34
CA VAL A 112 -2.59 -0.14 -5.51
C VAL A 112 -1.98 -0.04 -6.90
N GLY A 113 -0.73 -0.45 -7.02
CA GLY A 113 -0.09 -0.62 -8.31
C GLY A 113 -0.55 -1.92 -8.97
N ALA A 114 -0.68 -1.91 -10.26
CA ALA A 114 -0.80 -3.16 -11.00
C ALA A 114 0.51 -3.92 -10.83
N THR A 115 0.49 -5.23 -11.13
CA THR A 115 1.70 -6.02 -10.97
C THR A 115 2.86 -5.46 -11.80
N GLY A 116 4.05 -5.45 -11.20
CA GLY A 116 5.28 -4.98 -11.82
C GLY A 116 5.83 -5.89 -12.90
N LEU A 117 5.05 -6.78 -13.37
CA LEU A 117 5.51 -7.76 -14.33
C LEU A 117 5.58 -7.16 -15.71
N ASN A 118 6.11 -7.92 -16.62
CA ASN A 118 6.37 -7.47 -17.96
C ASN A 118 5.07 -7.17 -18.73
N ALA A 119 5.23 -6.63 -19.93
CA ALA A 119 4.12 -6.16 -20.74
C ALA A 119 3.09 -7.24 -21.09
N PHE A 120 3.50 -8.49 -21.15
CA PHE A 120 2.58 -9.57 -21.47
C PHE A 120 1.54 -9.79 -20.39
N GLU A 121 1.86 -9.40 -19.20
CA GLU A 121 1.02 -9.67 -18.04
C GLU A 121 0.17 -8.48 -17.66
N ARG A 122 0.14 -7.44 -18.49
CA ARG A 122 -0.70 -6.28 -18.24
C ARG A 122 -2.18 -6.60 -18.17
N LEU A 123 -2.59 -7.64 -18.83
CA LEU A 123 -3.98 -8.09 -18.79
C LEU A 123 -4.30 -8.80 -17.49
N LEU A 124 -3.26 -9.13 -16.73
CA LEU A 124 -3.40 -9.81 -15.45
C LEU A 124 -3.03 -8.83 -14.35
N VAL A 125 -3.98 -8.56 -13.50
CA VAL A 125 -3.73 -7.83 -12.28
C VAL A 125 -3.01 -8.79 -11.34
N GLY A 126 -2.03 -8.31 -10.56
CA GLY A 126 -1.33 -9.16 -9.59
C GLY A 126 -2.30 -9.81 -8.60
N SER A 127 -1.90 -10.92 -8.01
CA SER A 127 -2.78 -11.69 -7.15
C SER A 127 -3.33 -10.87 -5.97
N SER A 128 -2.51 -10.00 -5.39
CA SER A 128 -2.97 -9.14 -4.30
C SER A 128 -3.95 -8.09 -4.79
N SER A 129 -3.66 -7.46 -5.91
CA SER A 129 -4.57 -6.46 -6.50
C SER A 129 -5.89 -7.07 -6.89
N GLU A 130 -5.87 -8.28 -7.47
CA GLU A 130 -7.09 -8.99 -7.82
C GLU A 130 -7.92 -9.33 -6.59
N TYR A 131 -7.28 -9.82 -5.53
CA TYR A 131 -7.98 -10.12 -4.30
C TYR A 131 -8.64 -8.86 -3.72
N ILE A 132 -7.90 -7.75 -3.69
CA ILE A 132 -8.43 -6.49 -3.19
C ILE A 132 -9.62 -6.02 -4.04
N LEU A 133 -9.50 -6.16 -5.35
CA LEU A 133 -10.58 -5.80 -6.27
C LEU A 133 -11.87 -6.56 -5.94
N ARG A 134 -11.77 -7.83 -5.60
CA ARG A 134 -12.93 -8.68 -5.31
C ARG A 134 -13.51 -8.48 -3.92
N HIS A 135 -12.68 -8.11 -2.95
CA HIS A 135 -13.06 -8.16 -1.54
C HIS A 135 -13.10 -6.80 -0.85
N ALA A 136 -12.54 -5.76 -1.43
CA ALA A 136 -12.56 -4.44 -0.82
C ALA A 136 -13.98 -3.92 -0.71
N LYS A 137 -14.27 -3.29 0.44
CA LYS A 137 -15.58 -2.70 0.69
C LYS A 137 -15.61 -1.20 0.41
N VAL A 138 -14.49 -0.64 0.01
CA VAL A 138 -14.33 0.77 -0.33
C VAL A 138 -13.85 0.90 -1.75
N ASP A 139 -13.83 2.10 -2.27
CA ASP A 139 -13.39 2.35 -3.65
C ASP A 139 -11.94 1.93 -3.82
N LEU A 140 -11.62 1.42 -4.99
CA LEU A 140 -10.29 0.95 -5.35
C LEU A 140 -9.85 1.58 -6.66
N LEU A 141 -8.63 2.07 -6.68
CA LEU A 141 -7.97 2.54 -7.89
C LEU A 141 -6.70 1.74 -8.12
N VAL A 142 -6.65 1.07 -9.27
CA VAL A 142 -5.45 0.33 -9.70
C VAL A 142 -4.69 1.20 -10.68
N VAL A 143 -3.44 1.45 -10.37
CA VAL A 143 -2.61 2.37 -11.16
C VAL A 143 -1.68 1.60 -12.12
#